data_c68604505e4a2cdcee8658193ae34084
#
_entry.id   c68604505e4a2cdcee8658193ae34084
#
_cell.length_a   1.000
_cell.length_b   1.000
_cell.length_c   1.000
_cell.angle_alpha   90.00
_cell.angle_beta   90.00
_cell.angle_gamma   90.00
#
_symmetry.space_group_name_H-M   'P 1'
#
loop_
_entity.id
_entity.type
_entity.pdbx_description
1 polymer ?
#
loop_
_entity_poly.entity_id
_entity_poly.type
_entity_poly.pdbx_seq_one_letter_code
_entity_poly.pdbx_strand_id
1 'polypeptide(L)'
;MQTFITNTKKWIIGFLLIFIFSFATCKYGFKDTSPIPIDVKTFRVNYLENKASYVNPQLSPQLTEKLKQKIINTTRLRQNNNDDAHYDVSGYVSQYQLSTTGISGTNATQSRLSVGFHLIFKNTLDDKKNIETDVVYNLDFDANKTLPEIESSQGPVIVSNLVDAIFNKIFSNW
;
A
#
# COMPACT_ATOMS: atom_id res chain seq x y z
N MET A 1 -44.27 -51.67 21.93
CA MET A 1 -42.85 -51.37 21.62
C MET A 1 -42.65 -50.69 20.25
N GLN A 2 -43.63 -50.67 19.36
CA GLN A 2 -43.52 -50.03 18.02
C GLN A 2 -43.80 -48.52 17.99
N THR A 3 -44.53 -47.96 18.92
CA THR A 3 -44.89 -46.52 18.94
C THR A 3 -43.75 -45.61 19.42
N PHE A 4 -42.77 -46.13 20.15
CA PHE A 4 -41.62 -45.38 20.63
C PHE A 4 -40.59 -45.11 19.50
N ILE A 5 -40.44 -46.07 18.57
CA ILE A 5 -39.45 -45.96 17.47
C ILE A 5 -39.91 -44.97 16.38
N THR A 6 -41.21 -44.80 16.19
CA THR A 6 -41.76 -43.87 15.19
C THR A 6 -41.63 -42.41 15.62
N ASN A 7 -41.72 -42.12 16.91
CA ASN A 7 -41.57 -40.75 17.43
C ASN A 7 -40.10 -40.29 17.44
N THR A 8 -39.16 -41.16 17.78
CA THR A 8 -37.75 -40.84 17.74
C THR A 8 -37.25 -40.54 16.32
N LYS A 9 -37.72 -41.27 15.31
CA LYS A 9 -37.44 -41.00 13.89
C LYS A 9 -37.96 -39.62 13.45
N LYS A 10 -39.15 -39.22 13.86
CA LYS A 10 -39.73 -37.90 13.54
C LYS A 10 -38.93 -36.77 14.19
N TRP A 11 -38.43 -36.95 15.42
CA TRP A 11 -37.60 -35.98 16.12
C TRP A 11 -36.21 -35.83 15.46
N ILE A 12 -35.61 -36.95 15.03
CA ILE A 12 -34.31 -36.94 14.32
C ILE A 12 -34.44 -36.23 12.96
N ILE A 13 -35.54 -36.49 12.22
CA ILE A 13 -35.81 -35.84 10.92
C ILE A 13 -36.03 -34.33 11.11
N GLY A 14 -36.75 -33.92 12.18
CA GLY A 14 -36.96 -32.52 12.52
C GLY A 14 -35.65 -31.81 12.87
N PHE A 15 -34.78 -32.45 13.64
CA PHE A 15 -33.46 -31.90 14.00
C PHE A 15 -32.53 -31.79 12.78
N LEU A 16 -32.55 -32.75 11.88
CA LEU A 16 -31.80 -32.77 10.63
C LEU A 16 -32.24 -31.62 9.68
N LEU A 17 -33.56 -31.39 9.57
CA LEU A 17 -34.11 -30.29 8.78
C LEU A 17 -33.73 -28.91 9.32
N ILE A 18 -33.72 -28.71 10.65
CA ILE A 18 -33.28 -27.47 11.28
C ILE A 18 -31.80 -27.26 11.04
N PHE A 19 -30.97 -28.29 11.09
CA PHE A 19 -29.52 -28.22 10.83
C PHE A 19 -29.18 -27.83 9.38
N ILE A 20 -29.96 -28.36 8.41
CA ILE A 20 -29.81 -28.02 6.98
C ILE A 20 -30.19 -26.55 6.72
N PHE A 21 -31.20 -26.01 7.43
CA PHE A 21 -31.68 -24.65 7.26
C PHE A 21 -30.68 -23.62 7.85
N SER A 22 -29.85 -24.02 8.82
CA SER A 22 -28.82 -23.14 9.44
C SER A 22 -27.65 -22.82 8.51
N PHE A 23 -27.40 -23.61 7.46
CA PHE A 23 -26.32 -23.36 6.51
C PHE A 23 -26.74 -22.48 5.32
N ALA A 24 -28.02 -22.17 5.16
CA ALA A 24 -28.52 -21.43 4.01
C ALA A 24 -28.43 -19.87 4.15
N THR A 25 -28.03 -19.34 5.30
CA THR A 25 -28.10 -17.90 5.57
C THR A 25 -26.75 -17.15 5.59
N CYS A 26 -25.64 -17.82 5.29
CA CYS A 26 -24.39 -17.12 5.07
C CYS A 26 -24.30 -16.55 3.65
N LYS A 27 -25.11 -15.54 3.33
CA LYS A 27 -24.75 -14.59 2.27
C LYS A 27 -23.62 -13.69 2.81
N TYR A 28 -22.40 -14.17 2.74
CA TYR A 28 -21.23 -13.28 2.80
C TYR A 28 -21.21 -12.45 1.51
N GLY A 29 -22.01 -11.40 1.48
CA GLY A 29 -21.79 -10.32 0.57
C GLY A 29 -20.54 -9.61 1.06
N PHE A 30 -19.39 -9.81 0.41
CA PHE A 30 -18.32 -8.84 0.44
C PHE A 30 -18.95 -7.54 -0.09
N LYS A 31 -19.31 -6.62 0.81
CA LYS A 31 -19.46 -5.23 0.41
C LYS A 31 -18.12 -4.88 -0.18
N ASP A 32 -18.13 -4.55 -1.47
CA ASP A 32 -16.99 -4.00 -2.18
C ASP A 32 -16.69 -2.66 -1.53
N THR A 33 -15.94 -2.69 -0.42
CA THR A 33 -15.42 -1.53 0.30
C THR A 33 -14.14 -1.05 -0.37
N SER A 34 -14.07 -1.26 -1.70
CA SER A 34 -12.99 -0.67 -2.47
C SER A 34 -13.16 0.84 -2.39
N PRO A 35 -12.19 1.58 -1.83
CA PRO A 35 -12.26 3.03 -1.74
C PRO A 35 -12.23 3.70 -3.12
N ILE A 36 -12.03 2.93 -4.18
CA ILE A 36 -11.97 3.40 -5.57
C ILE A 36 -13.38 3.37 -6.18
N PRO A 37 -13.93 4.50 -6.66
CA PRO A 37 -15.22 4.57 -7.34
C PRO A 37 -15.27 3.65 -8.57
N ILE A 38 -16.44 3.06 -8.86
CA ILE A 38 -16.60 2.04 -9.92
C ILE A 38 -16.34 2.56 -11.34
N ASP A 39 -16.48 3.83 -11.56
CA ASP A 39 -16.20 4.57 -12.80
C ASP A 39 -14.70 4.76 -13.05
N VAL A 40 -13.88 4.72 -12.00
CA VAL A 40 -12.41 4.76 -12.13
C VAL A 40 -11.90 3.39 -12.57
N LYS A 41 -11.27 3.32 -13.74
CA LYS A 41 -10.83 2.05 -14.37
C LYS A 41 -9.35 2.00 -14.66
N THR A 42 -8.70 3.16 -14.86
CA THR A 42 -7.33 3.24 -15.34
C THR A 42 -6.45 4.10 -14.43
N PHE A 43 -5.16 3.80 -14.43
CA PHE A 43 -4.16 4.61 -13.76
C PHE A 43 -2.90 4.74 -14.60
N ARG A 44 -2.16 5.81 -14.37
CA ARG A 44 -0.82 6.07 -14.88
C ARG A 44 0.10 6.40 -13.71
N VAL A 45 1.31 5.88 -13.75
CA VAL A 45 2.41 6.34 -12.91
C VAL A 45 3.50 6.87 -13.81
N ASN A 46 3.76 8.15 -13.72
CA ASN A 46 4.85 8.80 -14.42
C ASN A 46 6.20 8.37 -13.81
N TYR A 47 7.30 8.62 -14.51
CA TYR A 47 8.62 8.38 -13.94
C TYR A 47 8.81 9.29 -12.71
N LEU A 48 9.13 8.66 -11.58
CA LEU A 48 9.32 9.35 -10.31
C LEU A 48 10.79 9.78 -10.19
N GLU A 49 11.05 11.04 -10.52
CA GLU A 49 12.41 11.60 -10.54
C GLU A 49 13.02 11.66 -9.16
N ASN A 50 14.35 11.71 -9.10
CA ASN A 50 15.08 12.05 -7.86
C ASN A 50 15.64 13.46 -7.97
N LYS A 51 15.11 14.38 -7.17
CA LYS A 51 15.52 15.78 -7.07
C LYS A 51 16.20 16.10 -5.74
N ALA A 52 16.47 15.07 -4.92
CA ALA A 52 17.20 15.24 -3.67
C ALA A 52 18.66 15.66 -3.92
N SER A 53 19.28 16.29 -2.94
CA SER A 53 20.68 16.71 -3.02
C SER A 53 21.66 15.55 -3.23
N TYR A 54 21.34 14.38 -2.66
CA TYR A 54 22.02 13.12 -2.94
C TYR A 54 21.16 12.25 -3.85
N VAL A 55 21.72 11.85 -4.98
CA VAL A 55 21.00 11.07 -5.99
C VAL A 55 21.46 9.62 -5.95
N ASN A 56 20.61 8.74 -5.40
CA ASN A 56 20.74 7.31 -5.58
C ASN A 56 20.14 6.92 -6.95
N PRO A 57 20.94 6.45 -7.93
CA PRO A 57 20.44 6.21 -9.29
C PRO A 57 19.46 5.04 -9.40
N GLN A 58 19.45 4.13 -8.42
CA GLN A 58 18.56 2.97 -8.41
C GLN A 58 17.19 3.27 -7.79
N LEU A 59 17.08 4.34 -6.99
CA LEU A 59 15.87 4.64 -6.22
C LEU A 59 14.67 4.94 -7.13
N SER A 60 14.82 5.87 -8.08
CA SER A 60 13.74 6.30 -8.98
C SER A 60 13.17 5.18 -9.85
N PRO A 61 13.97 4.36 -10.56
CA PRO A 61 13.45 3.25 -11.34
C PRO A 61 12.72 2.21 -10.47
N GLN A 62 13.32 1.85 -9.32
CA GLN A 62 12.73 0.86 -8.41
C GLN A 62 11.44 1.38 -7.79
N LEU A 63 11.39 2.64 -7.36
CA LEU A 63 10.21 3.27 -6.78
C LEU A 63 9.07 3.32 -7.80
N THR A 64 9.36 3.76 -9.03
CA THR A 64 8.38 3.84 -10.11
C THR A 64 7.79 2.47 -10.41
N GLU A 65 8.64 1.47 -10.62
CA GLU A 65 8.18 0.13 -10.99
C GLU A 65 7.43 -0.55 -9.84
N LYS A 66 7.95 -0.47 -8.61
CA LYS A 66 7.28 -1.06 -7.45
C LYS A 66 5.93 -0.40 -7.15
N LEU A 67 5.79 0.91 -7.34
CA LEU A 67 4.50 1.57 -7.18
C LEU A 67 3.48 1.10 -8.23
N LYS A 68 3.87 0.97 -9.50
CA LYS A 68 3.02 0.38 -10.54
C LYS A 68 2.57 -1.02 -10.16
N GLN A 69 3.51 -1.90 -9.77
CA GLN A 69 3.22 -3.27 -9.34
C GLN A 69 2.28 -3.31 -8.13
N LYS A 70 2.49 -2.44 -7.15
CA LYS A 70 1.62 -2.34 -5.97
C LYS A 70 0.18 -2.01 -6.38
N ILE A 71 -0.02 -1.00 -7.24
CA ILE A 71 -1.35 -0.60 -7.72
C ILE A 71 -2.02 -1.74 -8.49
N ILE A 72 -1.31 -2.39 -9.41
CA ILE A 72 -1.82 -3.52 -10.20
C ILE A 72 -2.26 -4.68 -9.30
N ASN A 73 -1.43 -5.03 -8.31
CA ASN A 73 -1.67 -6.21 -7.47
C ASN A 73 -2.72 -5.97 -6.38
N THR A 74 -2.96 -4.70 -6.00
CA THR A 74 -3.81 -4.37 -4.85
C THR A 74 -5.15 -3.77 -5.25
N THR A 75 -5.27 -3.30 -6.50
CA THR A 75 -6.47 -2.64 -7.01
C THR A 75 -7.00 -3.31 -8.28
N ARG A 76 -8.22 -2.97 -8.67
CA ARG A 76 -8.81 -3.40 -9.95
C ARG A 76 -8.40 -2.52 -11.14
N LEU A 77 -7.57 -1.49 -10.92
CA LEU A 77 -7.20 -0.53 -11.94
C LEU A 77 -6.27 -1.16 -12.99
N ARG A 78 -6.45 -0.76 -14.23
CA ARG A 78 -5.58 -1.16 -15.34
C ARG A 78 -4.60 -0.04 -15.66
N GLN A 79 -3.34 -0.39 -15.90
CA GLN A 79 -2.35 0.57 -16.31
C GLN A 79 -2.70 1.12 -17.71
N ASN A 80 -2.66 2.44 -17.85
CA ASN A 80 -2.80 3.15 -19.10
C ASN A 80 -1.71 4.24 -19.16
N ASN A 81 -0.86 4.20 -20.16
CA ASN A 81 0.26 5.15 -20.28
C ASN A 81 -0.11 6.45 -21.03
N ASN A 82 -1.37 6.56 -21.49
CA ASN A 82 -1.86 7.74 -22.19
C ASN A 82 -2.31 8.81 -21.18
N ASP A 83 -2.48 10.04 -21.67
CA ASP A 83 -2.90 11.19 -20.86
C ASP A 83 -4.37 11.14 -20.40
N ASP A 84 -5.16 10.20 -20.91
CA ASP A 84 -6.56 9.97 -20.56
C ASP A 84 -6.76 8.98 -19.38
N ALA A 85 -5.71 8.64 -18.67
CA ALA A 85 -5.81 7.81 -17.47
C ALA A 85 -6.66 8.52 -16.40
N HIS A 86 -7.56 7.76 -15.73
CA HIS A 86 -8.44 8.33 -14.70
C HIS A 86 -7.67 8.77 -13.45
N TYR A 87 -6.67 8.02 -13.05
CA TYR A 87 -5.73 8.37 -12.00
C TYR A 87 -4.35 8.60 -12.56
N ASP A 88 -3.78 9.75 -12.30
CA ASP A 88 -2.42 10.11 -12.71
C ASP A 88 -1.57 10.37 -11.48
N VAL A 89 -0.54 9.53 -11.31
CA VAL A 89 0.41 9.62 -10.19
C VAL A 89 1.72 10.15 -10.72
N SER A 90 2.17 11.24 -10.15
CA SER A 90 3.46 11.86 -10.43
C SER A 90 4.12 12.34 -9.14
N GLY A 91 5.35 12.79 -9.23
CA GLY A 91 6.08 13.31 -8.10
C GLY A 91 7.57 13.07 -8.23
N TYR A 92 8.29 13.38 -7.17
CA TYR A 92 9.73 13.25 -7.14
C TYR A 92 10.25 12.99 -5.72
N VAL A 93 11.38 12.33 -5.61
CA VAL A 93 12.14 12.26 -4.34
C VAL A 93 12.67 13.64 -4.03
N SER A 94 12.15 14.24 -2.96
CA SER A 94 12.47 15.61 -2.54
C SER A 94 13.62 15.66 -1.53
N GLN A 95 13.81 14.57 -0.77
CA GLN A 95 14.80 14.50 0.28
C GLN A 95 15.45 13.10 0.31
N TYR A 96 16.77 13.11 0.48
CA TYR A 96 17.58 11.93 0.79
C TYR A 96 18.72 12.39 1.69
N GLN A 97 18.48 12.33 3.00
CA GLN A 97 19.36 13.00 3.97
C GLN A 97 19.73 12.10 5.13
N LEU A 98 21.01 12.12 5.46
CA LEU A 98 21.56 11.46 6.64
C LEU A 98 21.67 12.45 7.80
N SER A 99 21.23 12.02 8.99
CA SER A 99 21.37 12.78 10.23
C SER A 99 21.77 11.88 11.39
N THR A 100 22.41 12.45 12.41
CA THR A 100 22.74 11.74 13.66
C THR A 100 21.57 11.86 14.62
N THR A 101 21.12 10.75 15.20
CA THR A 101 19.99 10.70 16.12
C THR A 101 20.34 10.26 17.53
N GLY A 102 21.45 9.56 17.71
CA GLY A 102 21.93 9.10 19.02
C GLY A 102 23.40 9.49 19.22
N ILE A 103 23.71 10.03 20.42
CA ILE A 103 25.07 10.41 20.82
C ILE A 103 25.35 9.81 22.20
N SER A 104 26.51 9.16 22.35
CA SER A 104 27.03 8.71 23.65
C SER A 104 28.43 9.29 23.86
N GLY A 105 28.53 10.21 24.81
CA GLY A 105 29.76 11.04 24.96
C GLY A 105 29.98 11.92 23.73
N THR A 106 31.09 11.73 23.03
CA THR A 106 31.43 12.46 21.78
C THR A 106 31.14 11.64 20.52
N ASN A 107 30.68 10.42 20.64
CA ASN A 107 30.50 9.48 19.51
C ASN A 107 29.05 9.37 19.10
N ALA A 108 28.77 9.43 17.81
CA ALA A 108 27.47 9.08 17.24
C ALA A 108 27.23 7.57 17.43
N THR A 109 26.07 7.21 17.95
CA THR A 109 25.67 5.82 18.15
C THR A 109 24.59 5.36 17.18
N GLN A 110 23.76 6.32 16.73
CA GLN A 110 22.70 6.07 15.76
C GLN A 110 22.67 7.16 14.69
N SER A 111 22.39 6.73 13.47
CA SER A 111 22.14 7.58 12.32
C SER A 111 20.75 7.32 11.77
N ARG A 112 20.17 8.34 11.13
CA ARG A 112 18.88 8.26 10.46
C ARG A 112 19.02 8.66 9.00
N LEU A 113 18.55 7.80 8.10
CA LEU A 113 18.31 8.15 6.71
C LEU A 113 16.86 8.57 6.56
N SER A 114 16.62 9.80 6.13
CA SER A 114 15.30 10.34 5.80
C SER A 114 15.15 10.41 4.29
N VAL A 115 14.13 9.71 3.76
CA VAL A 115 13.78 9.72 2.33
C VAL A 115 12.41 10.34 2.19
N GLY A 116 12.34 11.53 1.58
CA GLY A 116 11.12 12.29 1.33
C GLY A 116 10.70 12.18 -0.13
N PHE A 117 9.39 12.09 -0.35
CA PHE A 117 8.79 12.06 -1.67
C PHE A 117 7.66 13.07 -1.75
N HIS A 118 7.72 13.97 -2.73
CA HIS A 118 6.65 14.91 -3.05
C HIS A 118 5.67 14.24 -4.00
N LEU A 119 4.47 13.91 -3.51
CA LEU A 119 3.42 13.24 -4.25
C LEU A 119 2.49 14.26 -4.90
N ILE A 120 2.21 14.06 -6.18
CA ILE A 120 1.19 14.76 -6.95
C ILE A 120 0.27 13.69 -7.55
N PHE A 121 -0.94 13.60 -7.03
CA PHE A 121 -1.98 12.71 -7.50
C PHE A 121 -3.12 13.50 -8.11
N LYS A 122 -3.52 13.15 -9.34
CA LYS A 122 -4.64 13.76 -10.05
C LYS A 122 -5.71 12.71 -10.33
N ASN A 123 -6.94 13.05 -10.03
CA ASN A 123 -8.13 12.32 -10.41
C ASN A 123 -8.85 13.10 -11.53
N THR A 124 -8.79 12.61 -12.77
CA THR A 124 -9.36 13.29 -13.94
C THR A 124 -10.89 13.28 -13.94
N LEU A 125 -11.53 12.45 -13.11
CA LEU A 125 -13.00 12.39 -12.98
C LEU A 125 -13.54 13.28 -11.84
N ASP A 126 -12.69 13.66 -10.87
CA ASP A 126 -13.08 14.49 -9.73
C ASP A 126 -11.87 15.27 -9.18
N ASP A 127 -11.71 16.50 -9.63
CA ASP A 127 -10.58 17.37 -9.25
C ASP A 127 -10.51 17.67 -7.74
N LYS A 128 -11.64 17.53 -7.02
CA LYS A 128 -11.66 17.73 -5.55
C LYS A 128 -10.89 16.66 -4.80
N LYS A 129 -10.59 15.55 -5.46
CA LYS A 129 -9.82 14.44 -4.93
C LYS A 129 -8.35 14.46 -5.33
N ASN A 130 -7.90 15.54 -5.95
CA ASN A 130 -6.48 15.75 -6.23
C ASN A 130 -5.72 15.90 -4.92
N ILE A 131 -4.54 15.29 -4.84
CA ILE A 131 -3.69 15.30 -3.65
C ILE A 131 -2.32 15.82 -4.05
N GLU A 132 -1.82 16.79 -3.30
CA GLU A 132 -0.43 17.21 -3.34
C GLU A 132 0.08 17.24 -1.91
N THR A 133 1.06 16.39 -1.61
CA THR A 133 1.54 16.19 -0.23
C THR A 133 2.92 15.57 -0.19
N ASP A 134 3.63 15.77 0.90
CA ASP A 134 4.90 15.12 1.15
C ASP A 134 4.72 13.84 1.96
N VAL A 135 5.50 12.83 1.61
CA VAL A 135 5.59 11.56 2.30
C VAL A 135 7.04 11.35 2.72
N VAL A 136 7.29 11.03 3.98
CA VAL A 136 8.64 10.81 4.49
C VAL A 136 8.73 9.42 5.12
N TYR A 137 9.78 8.70 4.76
CA TYR A 137 10.19 7.46 5.41
C TYR A 137 11.53 7.65 6.10
N ASN A 138 11.62 7.23 7.36
CA ASN A 138 12.84 7.30 8.16
C ASN A 138 13.34 5.90 8.49
N LEU A 139 14.64 5.67 8.28
CA LEU A 139 15.32 4.46 8.65
C LEU A 139 16.43 4.80 9.66
N ASP A 140 16.32 4.28 10.87
CA ASP A 140 17.37 4.38 11.89
C ASP A 140 18.33 3.19 11.79
N PHE A 141 19.63 3.46 11.92
CA PHE A 141 20.67 2.43 11.83
C PHE A 141 21.89 2.81 12.66
N ASP A 142 22.77 1.84 12.91
CA ASP A 142 24.01 2.01 13.65
C ASP A 142 24.95 2.99 12.92
N ALA A 143 25.44 4.02 13.62
CA ALA A 143 26.31 5.05 13.06
C ALA A 143 27.65 4.53 12.53
N ASN A 144 28.04 3.30 12.88
CA ASN A 144 29.24 2.63 12.34
C ASN A 144 29.04 2.12 10.90
N LYS A 145 27.80 2.07 10.39
CA LYS A 145 27.51 1.69 9.01
C LYS A 145 27.57 2.87 8.08
N THR A 146 28.13 2.66 6.91
CA THR A 146 28.20 3.66 5.86
C THR A 146 26.90 3.72 5.06
N LEU A 147 26.62 4.84 4.41
CA LEU A 147 25.44 4.99 3.55
C LEU A 147 25.39 3.95 2.41
N PRO A 148 26.47 3.64 1.67
CA PRO A 148 26.45 2.58 0.67
C PRO A 148 26.12 1.17 1.21
N GLU A 149 26.57 0.84 2.44
CA GLU A 149 26.19 -0.42 3.08
C GLU A 149 24.71 -0.48 3.40
N ILE A 150 24.14 0.63 3.87
CA ILE A 150 22.69 0.75 4.13
C ILE A 150 21.91 0.67 2.83
N GLU A 151 22.32 1.36 1.77
CA GLU A 151 21.67 1.30 0.46
C GLU A 151 21.68 -0.12 -0.12
N SER A 152 22.80 -0.83 0.00
CA SER A 152 22.92 -2.20 -0.48
C SER A 152 22.04 -3.19 0.30
N SER A 153 22.01 -3.07 1.64
CA SER A 153 21.31 -4.02 2.51
C SER A 153 19.84 -3.68 2.73
N GLN A 154 19.47 -2.39 2.78
CA GLN A 154 18.15 -1.89 3.14
C GLN A 154 17.42 -1.19 1.97
N GLY A 155 18.06 -1.00 0.83
CA GLY A 155 17.46 -0.35 -0.33
C GLY A 155 16.08 -0.89 -0.71
N PRO A 156 15.90 -2.22 -0.84
CA PRO A 156 14.59 -2.81 -1.13
C PRO A 156 13.53 -2.51 -0.06
N VAL A 157 13.92 -2.43 1.22
CA VAL A 157 13.04 -2.11 2.35
C VAL A 157 12.63 -0.64 2.31
N ILE A 158 13.59 0.26 2.05
CA ILE A 158 13.33 1.70 1.89
C ILE A 158 12.32 1.93 0.77
N VAL A 159 12.53 1.32 -0.40
CA VAL A 159 11.64 1.44 -1.56
C VAL A 159 10.25 0.89 -1.22
N SER A 160 10.17 -0.29 -0.58
CA SER A 160 8.88 -0.90 -0.23
C SER A 160 8.07 -0.02 0.72
N ASN A 161 8.69 0.48 1.80
CA ASN A 161 8.00 1.32 2.78
C ASN A 161 7.57 2.67 2.19
N LEU A 162 8.39 3.26 1.32
CA LEU A 162 8.04 4.50 0.64
C LEU A 162 6.86 4.29 -0.34
N VAL A 163 6.86 3.17 -1.09
CA VAL A 163 5.73 2.76 -1.94
C VAL A 163 4.46 2.57 -1.13
N ASP A 164 4.56 1.89 0.01
CA ASP A 164 3.40 1.66 0.88
C ASP A 164 2.84 2.97 1.44
N ALA A 165 3.71 3.89 1.84
CA ALA A 165 3.31 5.20 2.32
C ALA A 165 2.65 6.05 1.22
N ILE A 166 3.19 6.06 -0.01
CA ILE A 166 2.59 6.73 -1.17
C ILE A 166 1.24 6.09 -1.51
N PHE A 167 1.19 4.76 -1.61
CA PHE A 167 -0.03 4.02 -1.90
C PHE A 167 -1.15 4.34 -0.89
N ASN A 168 -0.82 4.33 0.40
CA ASN A 168 -1.77 4.64 1.45
C ASN A 168 -2.28 6.09 1.38
N LYS A 169 -1.44 7.06 0.99
CA LYS A 169 -1.89 8.44 0.77
C LYS A 169 -2.91 8.55 -0.36
N ILE A 170 -2.75 7.77 -1.41
CA ILE A 170 -3.65 7.80 -2.58
C ILE A 170 -4.94 7.02 -2.29
N PHE A 171 -4.84 5.83 -1.67
CA PHE A 171 -5.94 4.86 -1.62
C PHE A 171 -6.58 4.64 -0.24
N SER A 172 -6.04 5.20 0.84
CA SER A 172 -6.59 4.99 2.20
C SER A 172 -7.24 6.22 2.84
N ASN A 173 -7.20 7.39 2.20
CA ASN A 173 -7.76 8.64 2.70
C ASN A 173 -9.11 9.00 2.01
N TRP A 174 -10.01 8.02 1.99
CA TRP A 174 -11.37 8.23 1.44
C TRP A 174 -12.42 8.34 2.52
#